data_f0dbde156f7c875297b9858071673794
#
_entry.id   f0dbde156f7c875297b9858071673794
#
_cell.length_a   1.000
_cell.length_b   1.000
_cell.length_c   1.000
_cell.angle_alpha   90.00
_cell.angle_beta   90.00
_cell.angle_gamma   90.00
#
_symmetry.space_group_name_H-M   'P 1'
#
loop_
_entity.id
_entity.type
_entity.pdbx_description
1 polymer ?
#
loop_
_entity_poly.entity_id
_entity_poly.type
_entity_poly.pdbx_seq_one_letter_code
_entity_poly.pdbx_strand_id
1 'polypeptide(L)'
;MKLAYYFVFIFLTLFTPLAFGGSEPWGLFAFNFVCLAFSGFILFKNKNFVLTPVSKIVLSLLGFIISLAFLQLFNQHNFLQKPSYFPFTLCRYYSLEGLSLLFSLSMLYFALIQGSKYLGEIKNLILIMTGSSVAIALLSMCFRTEYIQYFSGVKMLSAFGPFVSRNHGAQFMMMSFFLSLFLWLPHFILSKNRRVNKNIHYLLFSAILFAGVFASHSRGGVIALILGLFTLAFLCVFYLKKRNYKRILYLTISTLVFVLLIHLVVTHSTTLGLRQFWTGSDNARLGLYAAAIDMLKDFPFTGVGFDAFSAAIDAYIPFALKAFPRYLHNDWLELLLSFGYIAGTIILWLIFVIIFDITKLFKRLETRKQIRLFILCSALAGFTFTGIVDFPFHLPACAVLFFITLAFVSSNTFSKKVIDVRLPLALKIILVCLSVFLLWQNFQYARTWRNFVFAKQLAPQIQVQELDASLKYYPSPEYIKHVLVSKFQIFKSTNITEKQRQILKKDINSSAEFYLRQYPKDATLYRIFILTK
;
A
#
# COMPACT_ATOMS: atom_id res chain seq x y z
N MET A 1 7.20 -27.33 -2.13
CA MET A 1 7.31 -26.03 -2.85
C MET A 1 5.97 -25.50 -3.32
N LYS A 2 5.22 -26.20 -4.22
CA LYS A 2 3.90 -25.71 -4.70
C LYS A 2 2.97 -25.35 -3.54
N LEU A 3 2.86 -26.22 -2.53
CA LEU A 3 2.00 -25.98 -1.36
C LEU A 3 2.40 -24.70 -0.59
N ALA A 4 3.69 -24.41 -0.43
CA ALA A 4 4.16 -23.19 0.22
C ALA A 4 3.74 -21.95 -0.55
N TYR A 5 3.85 -21.94 -1.90
CA TYR A 5 3.33 -20.84 -2.71
C TYR A 5 1.83 -20.67 -2.53
N TYR A 6 1.03 -21.75 -2.59
CA TYR A 6 -0.42 -21.66 -2.43
C TYR A 6 -0.82 -21.11 -1.07
N PHE A 7 -0.18 -21.60 0.01
CA PHE A 7 -0.39 -21.07 1.37
C PHE A 7 -0.10 -19.57 1.46
N VAL A 8 1.07 -19.14 0.96
CA VAL A 8 1.45 -17.73 0.97
C VAL A 8 0.45 -16.88 0.17
N PHE A 9 0.01 -17.33 -1.00
CA PHE A 9 -0.96 -16.59 -1.79
C PHE A 9 -2.33 -16.48 -1.11
N ILE A 10 -2.82 -17.55 -0.48
CA ILE A 10 -4.05 -17.50 0.31
C ILE A 10 -3.88 -16.53 1.48
N PHE A 11 -2.77 -16.62 2.21
CA PHE A 11 -2.50 -15.71 3.31
C PHE A 11 -2.49 -14.25 2.85
N LEU A 12 -1.75 -13.92 1.79
CA LEU A 12 -1.60 -12.56 1.31
C LEU A 12 -2.91 -11.97 0.75
N THR A 13 -3.75 -12.79 0.10
CA THR A 13 -4.95 -12.29 -0.58
C THR A 13 -6.24 -12.46 0.21
N LEU A 14 -6.23 -13.23 1.28
CA LEU A 14 -7.38 -13.43 2.16
C LEU A 14 -7.12 -12.86 3.57
N PHE A 15 -6.06 -13.31 4.24
CA PHE A 15 -5.77 -12.88 5.61
C PHE A 15 -5.42 -11.38 5.68
N THR A 16 -4.55 -10.89 4.78
CA THR A 16 -4.12 -9.48 4.84
C THR A 16 -5.28 -8.50 4.71
N PRO A 17 -6.24 -8.65 3.76
CA PRO A 17 -7.44 -7.84 3.76
C PRO A 17 -8.25 -7.97 5.06
N LEU A 18 -8.50 -9.19 5.57
CA LEU A 18 -9.25 -9.41 6.81
C LEU A 18 -8.59 -8.77 8.04
N ALA A 19 -7.28 -8.61 8.04
CA ALA A 19 -6.51 -7.89 9.05
C ALA A 19 -6.52 -6.36 8.79
N PHE A 20 -7.67 -5.78 8.49
CA PHE A 20 -7.87 -4.35 8.19
C PHE A 20 -7.00 -3.83 7.03
N GLY A 21 -6.78 -4.67 6.02
CA GLY A 21 -5.87 -4.37 4.92
C GLY A 21 -4.38 -4.43 5.29
N GLY A 22 -4.05 -4.88 6.50
CA GLY A 22 -2.69 -4.85 7.06
C GLY A 22 -2.28 -3.47 7.59
N SER A 23 -3.23 -2.56 7.80
CA SER A 23 -2.96 -1.19 8.29
C SER A 23 -2.61 -1.14 9.79
N GLU A 24 -3.08 -2.12 10.56
CA GLU A 24 -2.78 -2.20 11.99
C GLU A 24 -1.38 -2.79 12.22
N PRO A 25 -0.63 -2.36 13.25
CA PRO A 25 0.74 -2.80 13.51
C PRO A 25 0.93 -4.33 13.61
N TRP A 26 -0.04 -5.04 14.19
CA TRP A 26 0.00 -6.51 14.26
C TRP A 26 -0.23 -7.17 12.89
N GLY A 27 -1.12 -6.57 12.07
CA GLY A 27 -1.38 -7.02 10.70
C GLY A 27 -0.16 -6.81 9.80
N LEU A 28 0.48 -5.65 9.91
CA LEU A 28 1.74 -5.34 9.24
C LEU A 28 2.86 -6.30 9.66
N PHE A 29 3.00 -6.59 10.97
CA PHE A 29 3.98 -7.56 11.47
C PHE A 29 3.74 -8.96 10.88
N ALA A 30 2.50 -9.47 10.92
CA ALA A 30 2.15 -10.78 10.37
C ALA A 30 2.41 -10.85 8.86
N PHE A 31 2.07 -9.79 8.12
CA PHE A 31 2.36 -9.67 6.70
C PHE A 31 3.85 -9.73 6.40
N ASN A 32 4.65 -8.89 7.07
CA ASN A 32 6.10 -8.84 6.89
C ASN A 32 6.76 -10.17 7.27
N PHE A 33 6.31 -10.80 8.35
CA PHE A 33 6.81 -12.10 8.77
C PHE A 33 6.63 -13.17 7.68
N VAL A 34 5.41 -13.30 7.13
CA VAL A 34 5.14 -14.28 6.08
C VAL A 34 5.95 -14.00 4.81
N CYS A 35 6.01 -12.74 4.38
CA CYS A 35 6.80 -12.34 3.21
C CYS A 35 8.28 -12.66 3.38
N LEU A 36 8.88 -12.30 4.51
CA LEU A 36 10.31 -12.46 4.75
C LEU A 36 10.69 -13.92 5.04
N ALA A 37 9.87 -14.66 5.81
CA ALA A 37 10.08 -16.08 6.07
C ALA A 37 10.03 -16.90 4.78
N PHE A 38 9.01 -16.65 3.94
CA PHE A 38 8.89 -17.32 2.63
C PHE A 38 10.06 -16.97 1.71
N SER A 39 10.43 -15.70 1.64
CA SER A 39 11.52 -15.25 0.78
C SER A 39 12.87 -15.78 1.26
N GLY A 40 13.11 -15.80 2.55
CA GLY A 40 14.29 -16.42 3.17
C GLY A 40 14.38 -17.92 2.84
N PHE A 41 13.28 -18.65 2.92
CA PHE A 41 13.21 -20.06 2.54
C PHE A 41 13.62 -20.25 1.06
N ILE A 42 13.09 -19.43 0.13
CA ILE A 42 13.45 -19.46 -1.29
C ILE A 42 14.92 -19.12 -1.50
N LEU A 43 15.45 -18.14 -0.76
CA LEU A 43 16.83 -17.67 -0.85
C LEU A 43 17.85 -18.76 -0.51
N PHE A 44 17.59 -19.56 0.54
CA PHE A 44 18.49 -20.65 0.94
C PHE A 44 18.30 -21.93 0.15
N LYS A 45 17.06 -22.22 -0.27
CA LYS A 45 16.78 -23.43 -1.05
C LYS A 45 17.39 -23.39 -2.45
N ASN A 46 17.53 -22.20 -3.05
CA ASN A 46 18.05 -22.05 -4.40
C ASN A 46 19.55 -21.74 -4.40
N LYS A 47 20.32 -22.53 -5.15
CA LYS A 47 21.72 -22.22 -5.45
C LYS A 47 21.83 -21.17 -6.57
N ASN A 48 21.00 -21.32 -7.62
CA ASN A 48 20.95 -20.43 -8.77
C ASN A 48 19.57 -19.78 -8.86
N PHE A 49 19.55 -18.48 -9.18
CA PHE A 49 18.36 -17.66 -9.36
C PHE A 49 18.23 -17.26 -10.83
N VAL A 50 17.00 -17.26 -11.32
CA VAL A 50 16.67 -16.92 -12.69
C VAL A 50 16.13 -15.50 -12.75
N LEU A 51 16.79 -14.64 -13.51
CA LEU A 51 16.36 -13.27 -13.73
C LEU A 51 16.06 -13.04 -15.21
N THR A 52 15.04 -12.25 -15.50
CA THR A 52 14.79 -11.68 -16.84
C THR A 52 15.35 -10.27 -16.90
N PRO A 53 15.54 -9.67 -18.10
CA PRO A 53 15.95 -8.26 -18.20
C PRO A 53 15.04 -7.33 -17.39
N VAL A 54 13.73 -7.50 -17.48
CA VAL A 54 12.75 -6.70 -16.72
C VAL A 54 12.92 -6.88 -15.21
N SER A 55 12.99 -8.13 -14.73
CA SER A 55 13.15 -8.39 -13.30
C SER A 55 14.48 -7.86 -12.73
N LYS A 56 15.54 -7.86 -13.53
CA LYS A 56 16.83 -7.28 -13.14
C LYS A 56 16.71 -5.78 -12.89
N ILE A 57 16.04 -5.04 -13.80
CA ILE A 57 15.87 -3.58 -13.65
C ILE A 57 14.95 -3.26 -12.47
N VAL A 58 13.85 -4.03 -12.29
CA VAL A 58 12.97 -3.87 -11.12
C VAL A 58 13.72 -4.08 -9.81
N LEU A 59 14.54 -5.15 -9.71
CA LEU A 59 15.36 -5.39 -8.51
C LEU A 59 16.40 -4.28 -8.30
N SER A 60 16.98 -3.74 -9.37
CA SER A 60 17.90 -2.60 -9.27
C SER A 60 17.20 -1.35 -8.75
N LEU A 61 15.98 -1.05 -9.22
CA LEU A 61 15.17 0.06 -8.72
C LEU A 61 14.82 -0.12 -7.23
N LEU A 62 14.32 -1.29 -6.85
CA LEU A 62 13.96 -1.59 -5.46
C LEU A 62 15.19 -1.54 -4.55
N GLY A 63 16.31 -2.12 -4.98
CA GLY A 63 17.58 -2.05 -4.25
C GLY A 63 18.08 -0.62 -4.08
N PHE A 64 17.95 0.23 -5.10
CA PHE A 64 18.33 1.64 -5.03
C PHE A 64 17.47 2.40 -3.98
N ILE A 65 16.13 2.25 -4.04
CA ILE A 65 15.22 2.88 -3.09
C ILE A 65 15.49 2.41 -1.66
N ILE A 66 15.64 1.08 -1.45
CA ILE A 66 15.94 0.48 -0.14
C ILE A 66 17.27 1.01 0.40
N SER A 67 18.31 1.10 -0.43
CA SER A 67 19.62 1.60 -0.02
C SER A 67 19.57 3.06 0.41
N LEU A 68 18.85 3.91 -0.33
CA LEU A 68 18.66 5.31 0.05
C LEU A 68 17.87 5.44 1.36
N ALA A 69 16.75 4.73 1.48
CA ALA A 69 15.94 4.75 2.70
C ALA A 69 16.74 4.24 3.92
N PHE A 70 17.56 3.21 3.73
CA PHE A 70 18.44 2.68 4.76
C PHE A 70 19.51 3.70 5.18
N LEU A 71 20.17 4.38 4.21
CA LEU A 71 21.13 5.45 4.51
C LEU A 71 20.50 6.59 5.30
N GLN A 72 19.26 6.97 4.97
CA GLN A 72 18.53 8.01 5.70
C GLN A 72 18.34 7.68 7.19
N LEU A 73 18.22 6.39 7.57
CA LEU A 73 18.05 5.97 8.97
C LEU A 73 19.25 6.32 9.87
N PHE A 74 20.46 6.40 9.32
CA PHE A 74 21.67 6.74 10.09
C PHE A 74 21.83 8.23 10.35
N ASN A 75 21.06 9.08 9.65
CA ASN A 75 21.16 10.51 9.73
C ASN A 75 19.79 11.10 10.05
N GLN A 76 19.41 11.10 11.33
CA GLN A 76 18.16 11.72 11.76
C GLN A 76 18.39 13.21 12.02
N HIS A 77 17.64 14.04 11.33
CA HIS A 77 17.64 15.50 11.51
C HIS A 77 16.39 15.97 12.22
N ASN A 78 16.54 17.05 12.99
CA ASN A 78 15.41 17.83 13.49
C ASN A 78 14.98 18.85 12.44
N PHE A 79 13.71 19.18 12.39
CA PHE A 79 13.16 20.15 11.44
C PHE A 79 13.84 21.53 11.48
N LEU A 80 14.39 21.95 12.62
CA LEU A 80 15.08 23.24 12.78
C LEU A 80 16.54 23.23 12.29
N GLN A 81 17.10 22.06 11.95
CA GLN A 81 18.44 21.94 11.40
C GLN A 81 18.43 22.31 9.92
N LYS A 82 19.55 22.91 9.45
CA LYS A 82 19.71 23.18 8.03
C LYS A 82 19.64 21.88 7.23
N PRO A 83 19.01 21.86 6.03
CA PRO A 83 19.00 20.70 5.16
C PRO A 83 20.41 20.18 4.91
N SER A 84 20.59 18.87 5.07
CA SER A 84 21.85 18.20 4.76
C SER A 84 21.92 17.83 3.29
N TYR A 85 23.10 17.86 2.69
CA TYR A 85 23.35 17.26 1.37
C TYR A 85 23.50 15.73 1.44
N PHE A 86 23.69 15.18 2.64
CA PHE A 86 23.70 13.75 2.87
C PHE A 86 22.27 13.25 3.17
N PRO A 87 21.87 12.07 2.66
CA PRO A 87 20.54 11.52 2.90
C PRO A 87 20.20 11.48 4.39
N PHE A 88 19.02 11.98 4.77
CA PHE A 88 18.56 12.04 6.16
C PHE A 88 17.05 11.76 6.27
N THR A 89 16.57 11.53 7.48
CA THR A 89 15.14 11.45 7.78
C THR A 89 14.76 12.36 8.93
N LEU A 90 13.59 12.99 8.85
CA LEU A 90 12.99 13.74 9.95
C LEU A 90 12.37 12.83 11.02
N CYS A 91 12.04 11.59 10.68
CA CYS A 91 11.50 10.62 11.62
C CYS A 91 11.95 9.19 11.31
N ARG A 92 12.92 8.70 12.08
CA ARG A 92 13.46 7.33 11.93
C ARG A 92 12.38 6.25 12.05
N TYR A 93 11.43 6.41 12.95
CA TYR A 93 10.38 5.39 13.19
C TYR A 93 9.46 5.24 11.99
N TYR A 94 9.01 6.33 11.39
CA TYR A 94 8.21 6.29 10.17
C TYR A 94 8.99 5.72 8.99
N SER A 95 10.25 6.11 8.85
CA SER A 95 11.13 5.53 7.81
C SER A 95 11.37 4.02 8.00
N LEU A 96 11.43 3.53 9.24
CA LEU A 96 11.52 2.09 9.52
C LEU A 96 10.24 1.34 9.14
N GLU A 97 9.06 1.91 9.41
CA GLU A 97 7.77 1.32 9.03
C GLU A 97 7.69 1.16 7.50
N GLY A 98 7.88 2.26 6.76
CA GLY A 98 7.87 2.25 5.30
C GLY A 98 8.93 1.33 4.70
N LEU A 99 10.17 1.38 5.23
CA LEU A 99 11.26 0.50 4.77
C LEU A 99 10.95 -0.98 5.00
N SER A 100 10.33 -1.32 6.14
CA SER A 100 9.99 -2.72 6.44
C SER A 100 8.96 -3.28 5.47
N LEU A 101 7.95 -2.50 5.11
CA LEU A 101 6.95 -2.87 4.11
C LEU A 101 7.58 -3.00 2.73
N LEU A 102 8.34 -1.99 2.27
CA LEU A 102 8.99 -2.01 0.96
C LEU A 102 9.99 -3.16 0.83
N PHE A 103 10.79 -3.41 1.87
CA PHE A 103 11.75 -4.51 1.89
C PHE A 103 11.04 -5.87 1.84
N SER A 104 9.97 -6.07 2.61
CA SER A 104 9.17 -7.29 2.60
C SER A 104 8.54 -7.56 1.24
N LEU A 105 7.96 -6.54 0.61
CA LEU A 105 7.40 -6.62 -0.75
C LEU A 105 8.48 -6.91 -1.80
N SER A 106 9.67 -6.33 -1.65
CA SER A 106 10.80 -6.54 -2.57
C SER A 106 11.36 -7.96 -2.45
N MET A 107 11.48 -8.48 -1.24
CA MET A 107 11.89 -9.86 -0.98
C MET A 107 10.84 -10.86 -1.49
N LEU A 108 9.55 -10.57 -1.29
CA LEU A 108 8.46 -11.34 -1.85
C LEU A 108 8.50 -11.33 -3.39
N TYR A 109 8.66 -10.17 -4.03
CA TYR A 109 8.83 -10.05 -5.47
C TYR A 109 10.00 -10.95 -5.96
N PHE A 110 11.16 -10.87 -5.31
CA PHE A 110 12.31 -11.72 -5.63
C PHE A 110 11.96 -13.22 -5.53
N ALA A 111 11.26 -13.65 -4.47
CA ALA A 111 10.84 -15.03 -4.30
C ALA A 111 9.85 -15.49 -5.39
N LEU A 112 8.93 -14.60 -5.79
CA LEU A 112 7.88 -14.90 -6.76
C LEU A 112 8.41 -15.05 -8.19
N ILE A 113 9.39 -14.26 -8.62
CA ILE A 113 10.00 -14.44 -9.94
C ILE A 113 10.71 -15.79 -10.08
N GLN A 114 11.10 -16.43 -8.96
CA GLN A 114 11.63 -17.80 -8.95
C GLN A 114 10.51 -18.86 -9.07
N GLY A 115 9.27 -18.46 -8.88
CA GLY A 115 8.10 -19.37 -8.81
C GLY A 115 7.83 -20.16 -10.08
N SER A 116 8.14 -19.62 -11.24
CA SER A 116 7.97 -20.32 -12.53
C SER A 116 8.70 -21.65 -12.60
N LYS A 117 9.80 -21.81 -11.84
CA LYS A 117 10.57 -23.05 -11.69
C LYS A 117 9.79 -24.14 -10.96
N TYR A 118 8.83 -23.77 -10.11
CA TYR A 118 8.13 -24.67 -9.20
C TYR A 118 6.63 -24.84 -9.49
N LEU A 119 6.02 -23.89 -10.15
CA LEU A 119 4.56 -23.74 -10.23
C LEU A 119 3.97 -24.22 -11.58
N GLY A 120 4.79 -24.33 -12.62
CA GLY A 120 4.33 -24.67 -13.98
C GLY A 120 3.45 -23.57 -14.58
N GLU A 121 2.25 -23.36 -14.08
CA GLU A 121 1.34 -22.32 -14.59
C GLU A 121 0.96 -21.27 -13.53
N ILE A 122 1.15 -20.00 -13.89
CA ILE A 122 0.69 -18.83 -13.11
C ILE A 122 -0.84 -18.84 -12.93
N LYS A 123 -1.57 -19.51 -13.83
CA LYS A 123 -3.03 -19.56 -13.84
C LYS A 123 -3.62 -20.00 -12.49
N ASN A 124 -3.04 -21.00 -11.85
CA ASN A 124 -3.55 -21.54 -10.59
C ASN A 124 -3.39 -20.56 -9.43
N LEU A 125 -2.29 -19.78 -9.42
CA LEU A 125 -2.11 -18.73 -8.43
C LEU A 125 -3.10 -17.59 -8.62
N ILE A 126 -3.31 -17.16 -9.88
CA ILE A 126 -4.31 -16.14 -10.20
C ILE A 126 -5.71 -16.62 -9.82
N LEU A 127 -6.01 -17.91 -9.99
CA LEU A 127 -7.29 -18.47 -9.56
C LEU A 127 -7.48 -18.39 -8.04
N ILE A 128 -6.46 -18.74 -7.26
CA ILE A 128 -6.49 -18.61 -5.79
C ILE A 128 -6.69 -17.13 -5.39
N MET A 129 -5.91 -16.24 -5.96
CA MET A 129 -6.00 -14.80 -5.67
C MET A 129 -7.40 -14.25 -5.98
N THR A 130 -7.93 -14.55 -7.17
CA THR A 130 -9.25 -14.04 -7.57
C THR A 130 -10.37 -14.67 -6.75
N GLY A 131 -10.28 -15.95 -6.40
CA GLY A 131 -11.24 -16.62 -5.52
C GLY A 131 -11.28 -16.01 -4.12
N SER A 132 -10.10 -15.79 -3.51
CA SER A 132 -9.97 -15.07 -2.23
C SER A 132 -10.54 -13.66 -2.31
N SER A 133 -10.22 -12.94 -3.40
CA SER A 133 -10.70 -11.57 -3.61
C SER A 133 -12.22 -11.49 -3.81
N VAL A 134 -12.82 -12.49 -4.45
CA VAL A 134 -14.29 -12.61 -4.56
C VAL A 134 -14.93 -12.77 -3.17
N ALA A 135 -14.36 -13.62 -2.31
CA ALA A 135 -14.85 -13.78 -0.93
C ALA A 135 -14.76 -12.45 -0.16
N ILE A 136 -13.66 -11.72 -0.29
CA ILE A 136 -13.50 -10.38 0.32
C ILE A 136 -14.50 -9.37 -0.27
N ALA A 137 -14.75 -9.41 -1.59
CA ALA A 137 -15.72 -8.52 -2.23
C ALA A 137 -17.15 -8.77 -1.73
N LEU A 138 -17.57 -10.05 -1.64
CA LEU A 138 -18.87 -10.41 -1.09
C LEU A 138 -19.00 -9.98 0.38
N LEU A 139 -17.99 -10.27 1.20
CA LEU A 139 -17.94 -9.82 2.60
C LEU A 139 -18.09 -8.29 2.69
N SER A 140 -17.37 -7.54 1.84
CA SER A 140 -17.37 -6.07 1.86
C SER A 140 -18.71 -5.49 1.41
N MET A 141 -19.41 -6.13 0.48
CA MET A 141 -20.74 -5.72 0.05
C MET A 141 -21.82 -6.02 1.11
N CYS A 142 -21.69 -7.17 1.81
CA CYS A 142 -22.63 -7.58 2.86
C CYS A 142 -22.43 -6.79 4.18
N PHE A 143 -21.17 -6.51 4.57
CA PHE A 143 -20.80 -5.93 5.86
C PHE A 143 -19.96 -4.66 5.68
N ARG A 144 -20.55 -3.66 5.05
CA ARG A 144 -19.84 -2.47 4.57
C ARG A 144 -19.08 -1.71 5.67
N THR A 145 -19.75 -1.35 6.76
CA THR A 145 -19.16 -0.63 7.91
C THR A 145 -19.12 -1.50 9.16
N GLU A 146 -19.96 -2.52 9.20
CA GLU A 146 -20.19 -3.39 10.34
C GLU A 146 -18.97 -4.25 10.66
N TYR A 147 -18.18 -4.65 9.65
CA TYR A 147 -16.97 -5.45 9.85
C TYR A 147 -15.98 -4.72 10.77
N ILE A 148 -15.62 -3.49 10.43
CA ILE A 148 -14.69 -2.68 11.24
C ILE A 148 -15.30 -2.41 12.63
N GLN A 149 -16.57 -2.04 12.68
CA GLN A 149 -17.27 -1.77 13.93
C GLN A 149 -17.29 -2.98 14.86
N TYR A 150 -17.51 -4.19 14.34
CA TYR A 150 -17.52 -5.41 15.12
C TYR A 150 -16.18 -5.70 15.79
N PHE A 151 -15.08 -5.56 15.05
CA PHE A 151 -13.74 -5.89 15.55
C PHE A 151 -13.04 -4.74 16.30
N SER A 152 -13.30 -3.48 15.97
CA SER A 152 -12.65 -2.33 16.59
C SER A 152 -13.51 -1.58 17.61
N GLY A 153 -14.81 -1.88 17.67
CA GLY A 153 -15.78 -1.14 18.49
C GLY A 153 -16.10 0.26 17.94
N VAL A 154 -15.45 0.70 16.85
CA VAL A 154 -15.60 2.05 16.29
C VAL A 154 -16.29 2.00 14.94
N LYS A 155 -17.38 2.76 14.78
CA LYS A 155 -18.06 2.91 13.48
C LYS A 155 -17.30 3.86 12.59
N MET A 156 -16.72 3.34 11.51
CA MET A 156 -16.02 4.13 10.50
C MET A 156 -16.85 4.24 9.22
N LEU A 157 -17.42 5.41 8.95
CA LEU A 157 -18.24 5.65 7.76
C LEU A 157 -17.47 5.55 6.44
N SER A 158 -16.16 5.72 6.47
CA SER A 158 -15.27 5.55 5.32
C SER A 158 -14.91 4.11 5.01
N ALA A 159 -15.27 3.15 5.88
CA ALA A 159 -14.92 1.75 5.72
C ALA A 159 -15.67 1.07 4.59
N PHE A 160 -15.07 0.01 4.03
CA PHE A 160 -15.70 -0.89 3.09
C PHE A 160 -15.26 -2.33 3.35
N GLY A 161 -16.10 -3.08 4.04
CA GLY A 161 -15.77 -4.39 4.56
C GLY A 161 -14.57 -4.34 5.52
N PRO A 162 -13.53 -5.15 5.29
CA PRO A 162 -12.35 -5.15 6.15
C PRO A 162 -11.40 -3.97 5.90
N PHE A 163 -11.66 -3.13 4.90
CA PHE A 163 -10.82 -1.97 4.62
C PHE A 163 -11.30 -0.73 5.38
N VAL A 164 -10.39 -0.09 6.10
CA VAL A 164 -10.63 1.17 6.83
C VAL A 164 -11.05 2.30 5.89
N SER A 165 -10.56 2.27 4.64
CA SER A 165 -10.95 3.20 3.58
C SER A 165 -11.62 2.49 2.43
N ARG A 166 -12.77 3.00 1.99
CA ARG A 166 -13.47 2.55 0.77
C ARG A 166 -12.61 2.61 -0.49
N ASN A 167 -11.67 3.56 -0.54
CA ASN A 167 -10.75 3.69 -1.67
C ASN A 167 -9.84 2.47 -1.78
N HIS A 168 -9.28 1.99 -0.66
CA HIS A 168 -8.41 0.82 -0.63
C HIS A 168 -9.17 -0.45 -1.02
N GLY A 169 -10.41 -0.63 -0.55
CA GLY A 169 -11.27 -1.73 -0.99
C GLY A 169 -11.52 -1.70 -2.50
N ALA A 170 -11.81 -0.52 -3.06
CA ALA A 170 -11.98 -0.35 -4.50
C ALA A 170 -10.71 -0.70 -5.31
N GLN A 171 -9.54 -0.27 -4.83
CA GLN A 171 -8.24 -0.54 -5.46
C GLN A 171 -7.90 -2.02 -5.44
N PHE A 172 -8.13 -2.68 -4.30
CA PHE A 172 -7.97 -4.13 -4.16
C PHE A 172 -8.88 -4.90 -5.15
N MET A 173 -10.15 -4.53 -5.23
CA MET A 173 -11.12 -5.16 -6.14
C MET A 173 -10.83 -4.86 -7.60
N MET A 174 -10.41 -3.64 -7.95
CA MET A 174 -10.01 -3.26 -9.30
C MET A 174 -8.82 -4.10 -9.79
N MET A 175 -7.76 -4.24 -9.00
CA MET A 175 -6.64 -5.10 -9.34
C MET A 175 -7.09 -6.55 -9.54
N SER A 176 -7.89 -7.06 -8.61
CA SER A 176 -8.41 -8.44 -8.66
C SER A 176 -9.36 -8.66 -9.84
N PHE A 177 -10.11 -7.64 -10.27
CA PHE A 177 -10.93 -7.68 -11.48
C PHE A 177 -10.06 -7.95 -12.72
N PHE A 178 -8.98 -7.20 -12.92
CA PHE A 178 -8.07 -7.46 -14.05
C PHE A 178 -7.44 -8.85 -13.95
N LEU A 179 -7.03 -9.30 -12.77
CA LEU A 179 -6.53 -10.66 -12.59
C LEU A 179 -7.58 -11.72 -12.95
N SER A 180 -8.86 -11.47 -12.68
CA SER A 180 -9.93 -12.38 -13.08
C SER A 180 -10.10 -12.47 -14.61
N LEU A 181 -9.90 -11.36 -15.34
CA LEU A 181 -9.91 -11.35 -16.81
C LEU A 181 -8.83 -12.28 -17.40
N PHE A 182 -7.69 -12.45 -16.74
CA PHE A 182 -6.63 -13.34 -17.18
C PHE A 182 -7.09 -14.81 -17.31
N LEU A 183 -8.08 -15.23 -16.52
CA LEU A 183 -8.57 -16.61 -16.49
C LEU A 183 -9.43 -16.95 -17.69
N TRP A 184 -10.25 -16.03 -18.19
CA TRP A 184 -11.25 -16.33 -19.22
C TRP A 184 -11.12 -15.51 -20.51
N LEU A 185 -10.72 -14.23 -20.43
CA LEU A 185 -10.74 -13.31 -21.57
C LEU A 185 -9.89 -13.79 -22.77
N PRO A 186 -8.65 -14.31 -22.60
CA PRO A 186 -7.85 -14.82 -23.71
C PRO A 186 -8.54 -15.97 -24.45
N HIS A 187 -9.24 -16.84 -23.72
CA HIS A 187 -9.99 -17.94 -24.33
C HIS A 187 -11.22 -17.44 -25.10
N PHE A 188 -11.96 -16.49 -24.52
CA PHE A 188 -13.10 -15.88 -25.16
C PHE A 188 -12.75 -15.19 -26.49
N ILE A 189 -11.65 -14.43 -26.51
CA ILE A 189 -11.21 -13.70 -27.71
C ILE A 189 -10.73 -14.64 -28.81
N LEU A 190 -10.01 -15.71 -28.47
CA LEU A 190 -9.38 -16.60 -29.43
C LEU A 190 -10.25 -17.77 -29.86
N SER A 191 -11.37 -18.05 -29.19
CA SER A 191 -12.27 -19.14 -29.53
C SER A 191 -12.91 -18.91 -30.90
N LYS A 192 -12.76 -19.90 -31.79
CA LYS A 192 -13.43 -19.93 -33.12
C LYS A 192 -14.88 -20.41 -33.03
N ASN A 193 -15.16 -21.35 -32.12
CA ASN A 193 -16.47 -21.94 -31.91
C ASN A 193 -17.16 -21.27 -30.72
N ARG A 194 -18.42 -20.86 -30.90
CA ARG A 194 -19.32 -20.34 -29.84
C ARG A 194 -19.77 -21.42 -28.84
N ARG A 195 -19.31 -22.68 -29.00
CA ARG A 195 -19.58 -23.74 -28.01
C ARG A 195 -18.94 -23.33 -26.68
N VAL A 196 -19.71 -23.49 -25.63
CA VAL A 196 -19.47 -23.06 -24.23
C VAL A 196 -17.97 -23.06 -23.87
N ASN A 197 -17.43 -21.87 -23.69
CA ASN A 197 -16.07 -21.71 -23.21
C ASN A 197 -16.00 -22.33 -21.80
N LYS A 198 -15.23 -23.40 -21.62
CA LYS A 198 -15.08 -24.10 -20.33
C LYS A 198 -14.68 -23.19 -19.17
N ASN A 199 -14.21 -21.97 -19.46
CA ASN A 199 -13.77 -20.97 -18.49
C ASN A 199 -14.79 -19.84 -18.28
N ILE A 200 -16.00 -19.93 -18.84
CA ILE A 200 -17.00 -18.84 -18.76
C ILE A 200 -17.45 -18.56 -17.31
N HIS A 201 -17.40 -19.59 -16.43
CA HIS A 201 -17.72 -19.43 -15.02
C HIS A 201 -16.81 -18.39 -14.32
N TYR A 202 -15.59 -18.16 -14.79
CA TYR A 202 -14.73 -17.08 -14.27
C TYR A 202 -15.22 -15.68 -14.62
N LEU A 203 -16.18 -15.54 -15.55
CA LEU A 203 -16.88 -14.28 -15.79
C LEU A 203 -17.64 -13.81 -14.54
N LEU A 204 -18.20 -14.76 -13.77
CA LEU A 204 -18.87 -14.45 -12.50
C LEU A 204 -17.90 -13.78 -11.50
N PHE A 205 -16.65 -14.27 -11.43
CA PHE A 205 -15.63 -13.62 -10.58
C PHE A 205 -15.40 -12.17 -11.00
N SER A 206 -15.26 -11.93 -12.32
CA SER A 206 -15.10 -10.57 -12.86
C SER A 206 -16.32 -9.70 -12.55
N ALA A 207 -17.53 -10.24 -12.68
CA ALA A 207 -18.75 -9.49 -12.39
C ALA A 207 -18.87 -9.09 -10.91
N ILE A 208 -18.55 -10.01 -9.98
CA ILE A 208 -18.58 -9.72 -8.54
C ILE A 208 -17.53 -8.67 -8.18
N LEU A 209 -16.30 -8.80 -8.67
CA LEU A 209 -15.21 -7.86 -8.39
C LEU A 209 -15.50 -6.48 -8.99
N PHE A 210 -16.06 -6.45 -10.19
CA PHE A 210 -16.53 -5.22 -10.84
C PHE A 210 -17.62 -4.54 -10.00
N ALA A 211 -18.66 -5.29 -9.59
CA ALA A 211 -19.71 -4.78 -8.72
C ALA A 211 -19.15 -4.24 -7.41
N GLY A 212 -18.15 -4.91 -6.83
CA GLY A 212 -17.46 -4.48 -5.61
C GLY A 212 -16.78 -3.12 -5.73
N VAL A 213 -16.15 -2.82 -6.90
CA VAL A 213 -15.57 -1.48 -7.14
C VAL A 213 -16.64 -0.40 -7.05
N PHE A 214 -17.82 -0.61 -7.65
CA PHE A 214 -18.92 0.36 -7.59
C PHE A 214 -19.57 0.42 -6.20
N ALA A 215 -19.79 -0.73 -5.55
CA ALA A 215 -20.35 -0.80 -4.21
C ALA A 215 -19.48 -0.07 -3.16
N SER A 216 -18.19 0.08 -3.41
CA SER A 216 -17.29 0.86 -2.54
C SER A 216 -17.60 2.36 -2.52
N HIS A 217 -18.29 2.88 -3.54
CA HIS A 217 -18.50 4.33 -3.80
C HIS A 217 -17.20 5.15 -3.85
N SER A 218 -16.10 4.56 -4.32
CA SER A 218 -14.81 5.23 -4.51
C SER A 218 -14.69 5.82 -5.91
N ARG A 219 -14.65 7.15 -6.03
CA ARG A 219 -14.39 7.85 -7.29
C ARG A 219 -13.06 7.43 -7.90
N GLY A 220 -11.99 7.44 -7.09
CA GLY A 220 -10.64 7.04 -7.52
C GLY A 220 -10.59 5.61 -8.04
N GLY A 221 -11.28 4.66 -7.38
CA GLY A 221 -11.36 3.27 -7.80
C GLY A 221 -12.07 3.09 -9.15
N VAL A 222 -13.18 3.82 -9.38
CA VAL A 222 -13.90 3.78 -10.66
C VAL A 222 -13.06 4.39 -11.80
N ILE A 223 -12.41 5.52 -11.57
CA ILE A 223 -11.54 6.15 -12.57
C ILE A 223 -10.37 5.22 -12.90
N ALA A 224 -9.74 4.60 -11.91
CA ALA A 224 -8.66 3.64 -12.11
C ALA A 224 -9.10 2.42 -12.93
N LEU A 225 -10.32 1.90 -12.67
CA LEU A 225 -10.90 0.83 -13.46
C LEU A 225 -11.08 1.24 -14.93
N ILE A 226 -11.63 2.43 -15.18
CA ILE A 226 -11.81 2.99 -16.54
C ILE A 226 -10.47 3.13 -17.24
N LEU A 227 -9.45 3.68 -16.58
CA LEU A 227 -8.11 3.85 -17.14
C LEU A 227 -7.42 2.51 -17.42
N GLY A 228 -7.57 1.53 -16.55
CA GLY A 228 -7.09 0.17 -16.80
C GLY A 228 -7.79 -0.47 -18.02
N LEU A 229 -9.10 -0.33 -18.15
CA LEU A 229 -9.85 -0.81 -19.33
C LEU A 229 -9.44 -0.07 -20.62
N PHE A 230 -9.23 1.24 -20.52
CA PHE A 230 -8.72 2.02 -21.65
C PHE A 230 -7.31 1.55 -22.06
N THR A 231 -6.42 1.32 -21.09
CA THR A 231 -5.08 0.78 -21.34
C THR A 231 -5.16 -0.59 -22.02
N LEU A 232 -6.07 -1.48 -21.57
CA LEU A 232 -6.27 -2.78 -22.19
C LEU A 232 -6.72 -2.66 -23.64
N ALA A 233 -7.71 -1.81 -23.90
CA ALA A 233 -8.20 -1.54 -25.25
C ALA A 233 -7.10 -0.97 -26.14
N PHE A 234 -6.36 0.03 -25.65
CA PHE A 234 -5.24 0.65 -26.36
C PHE A 234 -4.19 -0.40 -26.76
N LEU A 235 -3.68 -1.18 -25.80
CA LEU A 235 -2.68 -2.21 -26.09
C LEU A 235 -3.19 -3.25 -27.10
N CYS A 236 -4.45 -3.61 -27.01
CA CYS A 236 -5.05 -4.57 -27.94
C CYS A 236 -5.21 -4.01 -29.35
N VAL A 237 -5.62 -2.75 -29.49
CA VAL A 237 -5.76 -2.08 -30.80
C VAL A 237 -4.40 -1.96 -31.50
N PHE A 238 -3.36 -1.58 -30.78
CA PHE A 238 -2.05 -1.32 -31.37
C PHE A 238 -1.22 -2.58 -31.65
N TYR A 239 -1.39 -3.64 -30.87
CA TYR A 239 -0.49 -4.81 -30.92
C TYR A 239 -1.16 -6.10 -31.40
N LEU A 240 -2.51 -6.21 -31.41
CA LEU A 240 -3.18 -7.40 -31.89
C LEU A 240 -3.62 -7.27 -33.36
N LYS A 241 -3.70 -8.42 -34.05
CA LYS A 241 -4.25 -8.47 -35.40
C LYS A 241 -5.71 -7.99 -35.42
N LYS A 242 -6.13 -7.30 -36.52
CA LYS A 242 -7.44 -6.65 -36.72
C LYS A 242 -8.67 -7.45 -36.27
N ARG A 243 -8.65 -8.78 -36.45
CA ARG A 243 -9.75 -9.67 -36.06
C ARG A 243 -9.91 -9.79 -34.52
N ASN A 244 -8.82 -9.72 -33.77
CA ASN A 244 -8.80 -9.99 -32.32
C ASN A 244 -9.09 -8.72 -31.51
N TYR A 245 -8.57 -7.54 -31.91
CA TYR A 245 -8.79 -6.33 -31.15
C TYR A 245 -10.24 -5.84 -31.19
N LYS A 246 -10.98 -6.06 -32.29
CA LYS A 246 -12.38 -5.64 -32.40
C LYS A 246 -13.25 -6.21 -31.26
N ARG A 247 -13.06 -7.49 -30.91
CA ARG A 247 -13.81 -8.13 -29.81
C ARG A 247 -13.51 -7.48 -28.45
N ILE A 248 -12.23 -7.12 -28.21
CA ILE A 248 -11.83 -6.45 -26.99
C ILE A 248 -12.36 -5.02 -26.97
N LEU A 249 -12.26 -4.32 -28.10
CA LEU A 249 -12.78 -2.96 -28.23
C LEU A 249 -14.29 -2.92 -27.95
N TYR A 250 -15.07 -3.83 -28.54
CA TYR A 250 -16.51 -3.92 -28.26
C TYR A 250 -16.80 -4.22 -26.78
N LEU A 251 -16.07 -5.15 -26.15
CA LEU A 251 -16.21 -5.43 -24.72
C LEU A 251 -15.87 -4.20 -23.87
N THR A 252 -14.78 -3.52 -24.19
CA THR A 252 -14.36 -2.31 -23.45
C THR A 252 -15.38 -1.20 -23.60
N ILE A 253 -15.85 -0.93 -24.83
CA ILE A 253 -16.90 0.08 -25.09
C ILE A 253 -18.19 -0.30 -24.35
N SER A 254 -18.63 -1.57 -24.44
CA SER A 254 -19.83 -2.03 -23.73
C SER A 254 -19.70 -1.86 -22.22
N THR A 255 -18.52 -2.15 -21.67
CA THR A 255 -18.25 -1.96 -20.24
C THR A 255 -18.26 -0.48 -19.86
N LEU A 256 -17.65 0.39 -20.67
CA LEU A 256 -17.65 1.85 -20.45
C LEU A 256 -19.06 2.44 -20.54
N VAL A 257 -19.85 2.01 -21.53
CA VAL A 257 -21.27 2.43 -21.66
C VAL A 257 -22.08 1.95 -20.44
N PHE A 258 -21.87 0.71 -20.00
CA PHE A 258 -22.53 0.19 -18.80
C PHE A 258 -22.16 0.96 -17.53
N VAL A 259 -20.86 1.31 -17.36
CA VAL A 259 -20.38 2.19 -16.29
C VAL A 259 -21.08 3.54 -16.34
N LEU A 260 -21.17 4.15 -17.53
CA LEU A 260 -21.83 5.43 -17.71
C LEU A 260 -23.32 5.35 -17.39
N LEU A 261 -24.01 4.30 -17.83
CA LEU A 261 -25.43 4.08 -17.52
C LEU A 261 -25.66 3.90 -16.02
N ILE A 262 -24.85 3.08 -15.33
CA ILE A 262 -24.90 2.97 -13.88
C ILE A 262 -24.70 4.35 -13.23
N HIS A 263 -23.68 5.08 -13.67
CA HIS A 263 -23.42 6.42 -13.16
C HIS A 263 -24.62 7.36 -13.35
N LEU A 264 -25.23 7.38 -14.51
CA LEU A 264 -26.42 8.17 -14.81
C LEU A 264 -27.63 7.75 -13.94
N VAL A 265 -27.92 6.46 -13.82
CA VAL A 265 -29.00 5.95 -12.98
C VAL A 265 -28.80 6.34 -11.51
N VAL A 266 -27.57 6.20 -11.03
CA VAL A 266 -27.20 6.51 -9.66
C VAL A 266 -27.19 8.03 -9.41
N THR A 267 -26.86 8.88 -10.40
CA THR A 267 -26.89 10.34 -10.28
C THR A 267 -28.30 10.91 -10.34
N HIS A 268 -29.22 10.26 -11.05
CA HIS A 268 -30.63 10.68 -11.13
C HIS A 268 -31.49 10.16 -9.97
N SER A 269 -31.02 9.17 -9.22
CA SER A 269 -31.71 8.75 -7.99
C SER A 269 -31.44 9.77 -6.88
N THR A 270 -32.38 10.68 -6.67
CA THR A 270 -32.34 11.78 -5.68
C THR A 270 -32.21 11.33 -4.23
N THR A 271 -32.36 10.04 -3.94
CA THR A 271 -32.31 9.43 -2.62
C THR A 271 -30.91 9.02 -2.14
N LEU A 272 -29.95 8.91 -3.03
CA LEU A 272 -28.58 8.53 -2.67
C LEU A 272 -27.69 9.76 -2.84
N GLY A 273 -27.37 10.46 -1.79
CA GLY A 273 -26.55 11.66 -1.67
C GLY A 273 -25.33 11.85 -2.58
N LEU A 274 -25.50 11.66 -3.88
CA LEU A 274 -24.46 11.74 -4.91
C LEU A 274 -24.04 13.17 -5.22
N ARG A 275 -24.86 14.18 -4.86
CA ARG A 275 -24.38 15.56 -4.83
C ARG A 275 -23.18 15.71 -3.89
N GLN A 276 -23.18 15.00 -2.74
CA GLN A 276 -22.01 14.93 -1.85
C GLN A 276 -20.84 14.14 -2.44
N PHE A 277 -21.07 13.30 -3.47
CA PHE A 277 -20.00 12.56 -4.16
C PHE A 277 -19.05 13.49 -4.92
N TRP A 278 -19.53 14.63 -5.45
CA TRP A 278 -18.71 15.57 -6.23
C TRP A 278 -18.31 16.85 -5.46
N THR A 279 -18.90 17.17 -4.32
CA THR A 279 -18.74 18.46 -3.65
C THR A 279 -17.94 18.44 -2.35
N GLY A 280 -17.45 17.29 -1.86
CA GLY A 280 -16.78 17.21 -0.55
C GLY A 280 -15.32 16.74 -0.62
N SER A 281 -14.42 17.36 0.13
CA SER A 281 -13.07 16.96 0.52
C SER A 281 -11.88 17.23 -0.44
N ASP A 282 -12.08 17.69 -1.66
CA ASP A 282 -10.96 17.88 -2.60
C ASP A 282 -10.04 19.06 -2.17
N ASN A 283 -10.60 20.07 -1.51
CA ASN A 283 -9.83 21.23 -1.01
C ASN A 283 -8.77 20.84 0.05
N ALA A 284 -9.05 19.82 0.88
CA ALA A 284 -8.09 19.36 1.88
C ALA A 284 -6.86 18.70 1.24
N ARG A 285 -7.06 17.88 0.19
CA ARG A 285 -5.96 17.26 -0.55
C ARG A 285 -5.10 18.27 -1.30
N LEU A 286 -5.73 19.27 -1.94
CA LEU A 286 -5.00 20.34 -2.61
C LEU A 286 -4.14 21.12 -1.63
N GLY A 287 -4.64 21.38 -0.42
CA GLY A 287 -3.87 21.98 0.67
C GLY A 287 -2.66 21.14 1.09
N LEU A 288 -2.83 19.81 1.16
CA LEU A 288 -1.72 18.88 1.44
C LEU A 288 -0.68 18.89 0.32
N TYR A 289 -1.10 18.91 -0.94
CA TYR A 289 -0.18 18.93 -2.08
C TYR A 289 0.60 20.26 -2.14
N ALA A 290 -0.06 21.38 -1.86
CA ALA A 290 0.63 22.68 -1.75
C ALA A 290 1.67 22.67 -0.64
N ALA A 291 1.31 22.19 0.55
CA ALA A 291 2.24 22.04 1.68
C ALA A 291 3.42 21.11 1.34
N ALA A 292 3.19 19.98 0.65
CA ALA A 292 4.24 19.07 0.22
C ALA A 292 5.20 19.73 -0.79
N ILE A 293 4.68 20.55 -1.70
CA ILE A 293 5.51 21.31 -2.66
C ILE A 293 6.37 22.35 -1.91
N ASP A 294 5.82 23.02 -0.89
CA ASP A 294 6.61 23.97 -0.09
C ASP A 294 7.68 23.24 0.75
N MET A 295 7.35 22.06 1.33
CA MET A 295 8.36 21.20 1.95
C MET A 295 9.47 20.81 0.97
N LEU A 296 9.14 20.50 -0.27
CA LEU A 296 10.11 20.10 -1.29
C LEU A 296 11.02 21.27 -1.72
N LYS A 297 10.54 22.52 -1.64
CA LYS A 297 11.39 23.72 -1.84
C LYS A 297 12.44 23.86 -0.73
N ASP A 298 12.07 23.52 0.51
CA ASP A 298 12.99 23.58 1.65
C ASP A 298 13.97 22.39 1.69
N PHE A 299 13.55 21.22 1.16
CA PHE A 299 14.35 19.98 1.15
C PHE A 299 14.52 19.40 -0.28
N PRO A 300 15.09 20.17 -1.25
CA PRO A 300 15.05 19.81 -2.67
C PRO A 300 15.95 18.64 -3.05
N PHE A 301 17.07 18.42 -2.35
CA PHE A 301 18.10 17.47 -2.79
C PHE A 301 17.92 16.08 -2.21
N THR A 302 17.61 15.97 -0.93
CA THR A 302 17.55 14.71 -0.18
C THR A 302 16.15 14.35 0.29
N GLY A 303 15.20 15.28 0.14
CA GLY A 303 13.85 15.13 0.68
C GLY A 303 13.81 15.19 2.21
N VAL A 304 12.71 14.72 2.78
CA VAL A 304 12.44 14.73 4.23
C VAL A 304 12.68 13.36 4.90
N GLY A 305 13.01 12.35 4.10
CA GLY A 305 13.14 10.97 4.53
C GLY A 305 11.99 10.10 4.09
N PHE A 306 12.30 8.82 3.84
CA PHE A 306 11.32 7.85 3.35
C PHE A 306 10.18 7.68 4.36
N ASP A 307 8.94 7.82 3.91
CA ASP A 307 7.72 7.72 4.72
C ASP A 307 7.64 8.73 5.91
N ALA A 308 8.50 9.78 5.94
CA ALA A 308 8.59 10.74 7.03
C ALA A 308 7.76 12.02 6.84
N PHE A 309 6.91 12.08 5.81
CA PHE A 309 6.06 13.22 5.48
C PHE A 309 5.30 13.78 6.69
N SER A 310 4.62 12.92 7.45
CA SER A 310 3.78 13.35 8.58
C SER A 310 4.57 13.94 9.75
N ALA A 311 5.90 13.78 9.80
CA ALA A 311 6.72 14.36 10.85
C ALA A 311 6.92 15.88 10.70
N ALA A 312 6.74 16.44 9.50
CA ALA A 312 7.00 17.84 9.20
C ALA A 312 5.78 18.61 8.69
N ILE A 313 4.71 17.92 8.28
CA ILE A 313 3.57 18.54 7.58
C ILE A 313 2.88 19.63 8.41
N ASP A 314 2.85 19.51 9.73
CA ASP A 314 2.24 20.48 10.64
C ASP A 314 2.86 21.88 10.52
N ALA A 315 4.12 21.95 10.03
CA ALA A 315 4.81 23.22 9.82
C ALA A 315 4.34 23.98 8.57
N TYR A 316 3.69 23.30 7.64
CA TYR A 316 3.30 23.81 6.32
C TYR A 316 1.79 23.90 6.11
N ILE A 317 0.99 23.26 6.98
CA ILE A 317 -0.46 23.34 6.89
C ILE A 317 -0.98 24.53 7.71
N PRO A 318 -1.84 25.37 7.14
CA PRO A 318 -2.55 26.39 7.91
C PRO A 318 -3.49 25.73 8.93
N PHE A 319 -3.66 26.34 10.09
CA PHE A 319 -4.33 25.88 11.33
C PHE A 319 -5.71 25.21 11.22
N ALA A 320 -6.28 25.07 10.04
CA ALA A 320 -7.67 24.63 9.84
C ALA A 320 -7.87 23.11 9.65
N LEU A 321 -6.81 22.31 9.54
CA LEU A 321 -6.95 20.87 9.39
C LEU A 321 -7.11 20.20 10.76
N LYS A 322 -8.30 19.65 11.01
CA LYS A 322 -8.67 18.99 12.27
C LYS A 322 -8.04 17.60 12.47
N ALA A 323 -7.36 17.03 11.45
CA ALA A 323 -6.74 15.72 11.49
C ALA A 323 -5.34 15.79 10.89
N PHE A 324 -4.36 15.15 11.54
CA PHE A 324 -2.99 15.04 11.05
C PHE A 324 -2.91 13.90 10.03
N PRO A 325 -2.63 14.18 8.76
CA PRO A 325 -2.54 13.15 7.74
C PRO A 325 -1.24 12.35 7.94
N ARG A 326 -1.35 11.02 8.03
CA ARG A 326 -0.18 10.14 8.07
C ARG A 326 0.49 10.07 6.71
N TYR A 327 -0.29 10.14 5.63
CA TYR A 327 0.13 10.06 4.24
C TYR A 327 -0.38 11.24 3.42
N LEU A 328 0.35 11.57 2.36
CA LEU A 328 0.06 12.72 1.49
C LEU A 328 -1.18 12.53 0.59
N HIS A 329 -1.72 11.31 0.46
CA HIS A 329 -2.72 10.94 -0.52
C HIS A 329 -2.28 11.15 -1.99
N ASN A 330 -0.98 11.04 -2.23
CA ASN A 330 -0.34 11.02 -3.54
C ASN A 330 1.03 10.34 -3.40
N ASP A 331 1.09 9.04 -3.67
CA ASP A 331 2.30 8.22 -3.53
C ASP A 331 3.49 8.75 -4.37
N TRP A 332 3.20 9.33 -5.54
CA TRP A 332 4.26 9.84 -6.42
C TRP A 332 4.90 11.11 -5.89
N LEU A 333 4.07 12.05 -5.40
CA LEU A 333 4.57 13.27 -4.77
C LEU A 333 5.25 12.96 -3.43
N GLU A 334 4.72 11.99 -2.67
CA GLU A 334 5.32 11.53 -1.42
C GLU A 334 6.67 10.84 -1.66
N LEU A 335 6.80 10.05 -2.73
CA LEU A 335 8.06 9.45 -3.14
C LEU A 335 9.10 10.52 -3.52
N LEU A 336 8.69 11.54 -4.26
CA LEU A 336 9.55 12.67 -4.61
C LEU A 336 9.99 13.44 -3.36
N LEU A 337 9.06 13.71 -2.45
CA LEU A 337 9.32 14.37 -1.18
C LEU A 337 10.23 13.56 -0.26
N SER A 338 10.12 12.22 -0.30
CA SER A 338 10.95 11.31 0.49
C SER A 338 12.43 11.37 0.15
N PHE A 339 12.76 11.56 -1.14
CA PHE A 339 14.14 11.44 -1.64
C PHE A 339 14.67 12.67 -2.36
N GLY A 340 13.85 13.71 -2.53
CA GLY A 340 14.19 14.91 -3.26
C GLY A 340 14.26 14.73 -4.79
N TYR A 341 14.57 15.83 -5.50
CA TYR A 341 14.54 15.87 -6.96
C TYR A 341 15.54 14.92 -7.64
N ILE A 342 16.76 14.81 -7.10
CA ILE A 342 17.81 14.02 -7.76
C ILE A 342 17.44 12.53 -7.77
N ALA A 343 17.19 11.96 -6.58
CA ALA A 343 16.83 10.55 -6.49
C ALA A 343 15.44 10.28 -7.11
N GLY A 344 14.47 11.19 -6.95
CA GLY A 344 13.17 11.11 -7.57
C GLY A 344 13.26 11.02 -9.11
N THR A 345 14.12 11.82 -9.73
CA THR A 345 14.35 11.77 -11.18
C THR A 345 14.95 10.44 -11.62
N ILE A 346 15.92 9.90 -10.87
CA ILE A 346 16.51 8.57 -11.14
C ILE A 346 15.45 7.47 -11.03
N ILE A 347 14.61 7.52 -10.00
CA ILE A 347 13.52 6.56 -9.82
C ILE A 347 12.54 6.61 -11.01
N LEU A 348 12.10 7.80 -11.43
CA LEU A 348 11.22 7.96 -12.58
C LEU A 348 11.86 7.46 -13.88
N TRP A 349 13.15 7.73 -14.07
CA TRP A 349 13.89 7.20 -15.22
C TRP A 349 13.94 5.67 -15.23
N LEU A 350 14.22 5.03 -14.08
CA LEU A 350 14.22 3.58 -13.97
C LEU A 350 12.83 2.98 -14.21
N ILE A 351 11.76 3.62 -13.74
CA ILE A 351 10.38 3.22 -14.05
C ILE A 351 10.14 3.28 -15.56
N PHE A 352 10.56 4.36 -16.22
CA PHE A 352 10.46 4.48 -17.67
C PHE A 352 11.20 3.35 -18.39
N VAL A 353 12.41 2.99 -17.96
CA VAL A 353 13.17 1.87 -18.54
C VAL A 353 12.44 0.53 -18.35
N ILE A 354 11.80 0.31 -17.18
CA ILE A 354 10.98 -0.90 -16.93
C ILE A 354 9.82 -0.96 -17.93
N ILE A 355 9.08 0.14 -18.08
CA ILE A 355 7.94 0.22 -19.03
C ILE A 355 8.44 -0.05 -20.45
N PHE A 356 9.53 0.57 -20.86
CA PHE A 356 10.13 0.39 -22.18
C PHE A 356 10.52 -1.07 -22.44
N ASP A 357 11.16 -1.76 -21.47
CA ASP A 357 11.52 -3.16 -21.62
C ASP A 357 10.29 -4.10 -21.66
N ILE A 358 9.23 -3.78 -20.91
CA ILE A 358 7.97 -4.51 -21.02
C ILE A 358 7.36 -4.35 -22.42
N THR A 359 7.39 -3.14 -23.02
CA THR A 359 6.83 -2.94 -24.36
C THR A 359 7.56 -3.73 -25.44
N LYS A 360 8.86 -4.00 -25.27
CA LYS A 360 9.62 -4.87 -26.19
C LYS A 360 9.10 -6.33 -26.22
N LEU A 361 8.48 -6.78 -25.12
CA LEU A 361 7.90 -8.13 -25.07
C LEU A 361 6.61 -8.24 -25.91
N PHE A 362 5.87 -7.14 -26.11
CA PHE A 362 4.56 -7.14 -26.75
C PHE A 362 4.60 -7.76 -28.17
N LYS A 363 5.62 -7.44 -28.95
CA LYS A 363 5.73 -7.92 -30.35
C LYS A 363 6.28 -9.35 -30.46
N ARG A 364 6.86 -9.90 -29.39
CA ARG A 364 7.59 -11.19 -29.43
C ARG A 364 6.75 -12.38 -28.95
N LEU A 365 5.58 -12.14 -28.40
CA LEU A 365 4.75 -13.16 -27.76
C LEU A 365 3.66 -13.66 -28.72
N GLU A 366 3.26 -14.93 -28.53
CA GLU A 366 2.04 -15.46 -29.10
C GLU A 366 0.80 -14.69 -28.63
N THR A 367 -0.23 -14.60 -29.45
CA THR A 367 -1.43 -13.77 -29.20
C THR A 367 -2.07 -14.04 -27.84
N ARG A 368 -2.13 -15.30 -27.38
CA ARG A 368 -2.67 -15.65 -26.04
C ARG A 368 -1.84 -15.05 -24.92
N LYS A 369 -0.52 -15.16 -25.01
CA LYS A 369 0.40 -14.58 -24.03
C LYS A 369 0.40 -13.06 -24.09
N GLN A 370 0.27 -12.48 -25.29
CA GLN A 370 0.10 -11.02 -25.46
C GLN A 370 -1.12 -10.52 -24.69
N ILE A 371 -2.31 -11.12 -24.90
CA ILE A 371 -3.54 -10.71 -24.21
C ILE A 371 -3.37 -10.84 -22.69
N ARG A 372 -2.77 -11.91 -22.19
CA ARG A 372 -2.49 -12.10 -20.77
C ARG A 372 -1.57 -11.02 -20.21
N LEU A 373 -0.50 -10.70 -20.94
CA LEU A 373 0.43 -9.62 -20.56
C LEU A 373 -0.27 -8.26 -20.55
N PHE A 374 -1.11 -7.96 -21.56
CA PHE A 374 -1.85 -6.70 -21.62
C PHE A 374 -2.83 -6.54 -20.44
N ILE A 375 -3.51 -7.60 -20.03
CA ILE A 375 -4.37 -7.61 -18.85
C ILE A 375 -3.55 -7.25 -17.57
N LEU A 376 -2.39 -7.88 -17.38
CA LEU A 376 -1.53 -7.60 -16.22
C LEU A 376 -0.99 -6.16 -16.25
N CYS A 377 -0.56 -5.67 -17.42
CA CYS A 377 -0.12 -4.28 -17.59
C CYS A 377 -1.26 -3.28 -17.32
N SER A 378 -2.49 -3.63 -17.70
CA SER A 378 -3.67 -2.79 -17.45
C SER A 378 -4.02 -2.71 -15.97
N ALA A 379 -3.87 -3.82 -15.23
CA ALA A 379 -3.99 -3.83 -13.77
C ALA A 379 -2.96 -2.90 -13.11
N LEU A 380 -1.69 -3.02 -13.52
CA LEU A 380 -0.61 -2.16 -13.00
C LEU A 380 -0.85 -0.68 -13.34
N ALA A 381 -1.27 -0.37 -14.57
CA ALA A 381 -1.57 1.01 -14.97
C ALA A 381 -2.71 1.63 -14.17
N GLY A 382 -3.82 0.90 -13.97
CA GLY A 382 -4.92 1.36 -13.12
C GLY A 382 -4.47 1.61 -11.68
N PHE A 383 -3.69 0.70 -11.11
CA PHE A 383 -3.18 0.84 -9.74
C PHE A 383 -2.20 2.03 -9.60
N THR A 384 -1.27 2.15 -10.53
CA THR A 384 -0.29 3.25 -10.58
C THR A 384 -0.98 4.61 -10.63
N PHE A 385 -2.09 4.70 -11.37
CA PHE A 385 -2.92 5.90 -11.41
C PHE A 385 -3.58 6.21 -10.06
N THR A 386 -4.03 5.20 -9.30
CA THR A 386 -4.61 5.47 -7.97
C THR A 386 -3.60 6.12 -7.02
N GLY A 387 -2.31 5.84 -7.17
CA GLY A 387 -1.23 6.49 -6.42
C GLY A 387 -1.10 8.00 -6.65
N ILE A 388 -1.76 8.57 -7.70
CA ILE A 388 -1.82 10.04 -7.90
C ILE A 388 -2.82 10.70 -6.96
N VAL A 389 -3.88 9.97 -6.56
CA VAL A 389 -5.00 10.53 -5.80
C VAL A 389 -5.21 9.87 -4.43
N ASP A 390 -4.38 8.87 -4.09
CA ASP A 390 -4.42 8.14 -2.82
C ASP A 390 -3.04 7.53 -2.50
N PHE A 391 -2.95 6.65 -1.47
CA PHE A 391 -1.70 6.02 -1.01
C PHE A 391 -1.78 4.47 -0.99
N PRO A 392 -2.09 3.79 -2.12
CA PRO A 392 -2.25 2.34 -2.16
C PRO A 392 -0.97 1.56 -1.87
N PHE A 393 0.21 2.13 -2.10
CA PHE A 393 1.48 1.47 -1.85
C PHE A 393 1.82 1.34 -0.36
N HIS A 394 1.20 2.17 0.51
CA HIS A 394 1.37 2.09 1.95
C HIS A 394 0.46 1.04 2.62
N LEU A 395 -0.51 0.49 1.87
CA LEU A 395 -1.42 -0.52 2.40
C LEU A 395 -1.01 -1.93 1.94
N PRO A 396 -0.59 -2.83 2.85
CA PRO A 396 -0.09 -4.17 2.50
C PRO A 396 -1.01 -4.96 1.56
N ALA A 397 -2.33 -4.97 1.80
CA ALA A 397 -3.29 -5.69 0.98
C ALA A 397 -3.37 -5.19 -0.47
N CYS A 398 -3.18 -3.90 -0.71
CA CYS A 398 -3.18 -3.32 -2.06
C CYS A 398 -1.80 -3.46 -2.71
N ALA A 399 -0.75 -3.09 -1.99
CA ALA A 399 0.62 -3.13 -2.48
C ALA A 399 1.05 -4.55 -2.90
N VAL A 400 0.65 -5.57 -2.14
CA VAL A 400 0.99 -6.97 -2.45
C VAL A 400 0.43 -7.42 -3.80
N LEU A 401 -0.80 -7.02 -4.17
CA LEU A 401 -1.36 -7.34 -5.48
C LEU A 401 -0.56 -6.71 -6.62
N PHE A 402 -0.10 -5.47 -6.42
CA PHE A 402 0.78 -4.80 -7.38
C PHE A 402 2.10 -5.57 -7.55
N PHE A 403 2.79 -5.90 -6.45
CA PHE A 403 4.08 -6.60 -6.51
C PHE A 403 3.96 -8.02 -7.05
N ILE A 404 2.89 -8.76 -6.74
CA ILE A 404 2.61 -10.07 -7.34
C ILE A 404 2.37 -9.93 -8.85
N THR A 405 1.56 -8.96 -9.27
CA THR A 405 1.28 -8.71 -10.69
C THR A 405 2.55 -8.31 -11.44
N LEU A 406 3.38 -7.45 -10.85
CA LEU A 406 4.67 -7.06 -11.39
C LEU A 406 5.64 -8.25 -11.50
N ALA A 407 5.65 -9.16 -10.50
CA ALA A 407 6.43 -10.39 -10.55
C ALA A 407 5.97 -11.30 -11.70
N PHE A 408 4.67 -11.41 -11.95
CA PHE A 408 4.16 -12.18 -13.09
C PHE A 408 4.58 -11.57 -14.42
N VAL A 409 4.45 -10.25 -14.60
CA VAL A 409 4.90 -9.53 -15.80
C VAL A 409 6.39 -9.74 -16.04
N SER A 410 7.19 -9.70 -14.98
CA SER A 410 8.65 -9.79 -15.03
C SER A 410 9.18 -11.23 -15.12
N SER A 411 8.30 -12.25 -15.00
CA SER A 411 8.70 -13.65 -14.95
C SER A 411 9.14 -14.17 -16.34
N ASN A 412 9.81 -15.32 -16.35
CA ASN A 412 10.18 -16.03 -17.57
C ASN A 412 8.97 -16.56 -18.38
N THR A 413 7.75 -16.47 -17.83
CA THR A 413 6.51 -16.79 -18.56
C THR A 413 6.37 -15.95 -19.83
N PHE A 414 6.79 -14.68 -19.77
CA PHE A 414 6.71 -13.74 -20.89
C PHE A 414 8.06 -13.43 -21.53
N SER A 415 9.17 -13.79 -20.92
CA SER A 415 10.52 -13.58 -21.46
C SER A 415 11.24 -14.89 -21.68
N LYS A 416 11.75 -15.12 -22.91
CA LYS A 416 12.65 -16.23 -23.21
C LYS A 416 14.10 -15.95 -22.78
N LYS A 417 14.44 -14.69 -22.60
CA LYS A 417 15.79 -14.26 -22.23
C LYS A 417 15.90 -14.35 -20.70
N VAL A 418 16.71 -15.26 -20.22
CA VAL A 418 16.95 -15.49 -18.79
C VAL A 418 18.45 -15.43 -18.51
N ILE A 419 18.77 -14.99 -17.31
CA ILE A 419 20.13 -14.86 -16.79
C ILE A 419 20.18 -15.66 -15.49
N ASP A 420 21.08 -16.63 -15.41
CA ASP A 420 21.33 -17.36 -14.18
C ASP A 420 22.32 -16.57 -13.31
N VAL A 421 21.91 -16.31 -12.06
CA VAL A 421 22.70 -15.55 -11.09
C VAL A 421 22.93 -16.40 -9.84
N ARG A 422 24.18 -16.44 -9.38
CA ARG A 422 24.52 -16.98 -8.07
C ARG A 422 24.70 -15.83 -7.09
N LEU A 423 23.92 -15.84 -6.03
CA LEU A 423 24.09 -14.84 -4.97
C LEU A 423 25.21 -15.31 -4.03
N PRO A 424 26.20 -14.46 -3.73
CA PRO A 424 27.20 -14.74 -2.72
C PRO A 424 26.56 -15.04 -1.36
N LEU A 425 27.16 -15.96 -0.58
CA LEU A 425 26.65 -16.31 0.75
C LEU A 425 26.58 -15.08 1.66
N ALA A 426 27.57 -14.20 1.59
CA ALA A 426 27.59 -12.95 2.35
C ALA A 426 26.34 -12.09 2.09
N LEU A 427 25.93 -11.94 0.81
CA LEU A 427 24.72 -11.19 0.47
C LEU A 427 23.45 -11.87 1.02
N LYS A 428 23.37 -13.21 0.98
CA LYS A 428 22.25 -13.94 1.58
C LYS A 428 22.17 -13.70 3.08
N ILE A 429 23.30 -13.73 3.77
CA ILE A 429 23.37 -13.45 5.22
C ILE A 429 22.95 -12.02 5.51
N ILE A 430 23.45 -11.04 4.77
CA ILE A 430 23.05 -9.62 4.93
C ILE A 430 21.54 -9.45 4.77
N LEU A 431 20.93 -10.03 3.74
CA LEU A 431 19.48 -9.95 3.51
C LEU A 431 18.68 -10.58 4.67
N VAL A 432 19.16 -11.69 5.24
CA VAL A 432 18.52 -12.34 6.38
C VAL A 432 18.71 -11.53 7.66
N CYS A 433 19.91 -11.01 7.93
CA CYS A 433 20.14 -10.14 9.09
C CYS A 433 19.25 -8.89 9.02
N LEU A 434 19.13 -8.27 7.85
CA LEU A 434 18.22 -7.14 7.65
C LEU A 434 16.75 -7.55 7.83
N SER A 435 16.35 -8.74 7.35
CA SER A 435 15.00 -9.27 7.58
C SER A 435 14.69 -9.43 9.07
N VAL A 436 15.61 -10.03 9.82
CA VAL A 436 15.46 -10.22 11.28
C VAL A 436 15.40 -8.88 12.00
N PHE A 437 16.27 -7.94 11.64
CA PHE A 437 16.27 -6.59 12.21
C PHE A 437 14.92 -5.88 11.98
N LEU A 438 14.42 -5.87 10.75
CA LEU A 438 13.15 -5.21 10.41
C LEU A 438 11.96 -5.91 11.06
N LEU A 439 11.96 -7.26 11.15
CA LEU A 439 10.92 -7.99 11.88
C LEU A 439 10.95 -7.67 13.37
N TRP A 440 12.13 -7.54 13.98
CA TRP A 440 12.25 -7.11 15.36
C TRP A 440 11.65 -5.71 15.58
N GLN A 441 11.92 -4.75 14.69
CA GLN A 441 11.34 -3.41 14.76
C GLN A 441 9.80 -3.46 14.64
N ASN A 442 9.26 -4.24 13.69
CA ASN A 442 7.81 -4.41 13.55
C ASN A 442 7.17 -5.10 14.76
N PHE A 443 7.87 -6.07 15.38
CA PHE A 443 7.41 -6.70 16.61
C PHE A 443 7.32 -5.68 17.76
N GLN A 444 8.33 -4.83 17.92
CA GLN A 444 8.31 -3.76 18.92
C GLN A 444 7.17 -2.76 18.67
N TYR A 445 6.93 -2.41 17.41
CA TYR A 445 5.80 -1.57 17.00
C TYR A 445 4.46 -2.21 17.37
N ALA A 446 4.24 -3.46 16.99
CA ALA A 446 3.02 -4.21 17.32
C ALA A 446 2.84 -4.40 18.85
N ARG A 447 3.93 -4.61 19.59
CA ARG A 447 3.92 -4.70 21.06
C ARG A 447 3.51 -3.39 21.70
N THR A 448 4.06 -2.26 21.23
CA THR A 448 3.70 -0.91 21.70
C THR A 448 2.21 -0.64 21.48
N TRP A 449 1.72 -0.94 20.28
CA TRP A 449 0.30 -0.79 19.94
C TRP A 449 -0.60 -1.64 20.85
N ARG A 450 -0.27 -2.92 21.04
CA ARG A 450 -1.03 -3.82 21.94
C ARG A 450 -1.10 -3.27 23.36
N ASN A 451 0.03 -2.85 23.90
CA ASN A 451 0.10 -2.31 25.26
C ASN A 451 -0.73 -1.01 25.36
N PHE A 452 -0.68 -0.16 24.33
CA PHE A 452 -1.49 1.05 24.25
C PHE A 452 -2.99 0.75 24.23
N VAL A 453 -3.44 -0.21 23.40
CA VAL A 453 -4.87 -0.61 23.35
C VAL A 453 -5.32 -1.21 24.67
N PHE A 454 -4.47 -2.05 25.29
CA PHE A 454 -4.76 -2.65 26.60
C PHE A 454 -4.85 -1.59 27.71
N ALA A 455 -3.92 -0.64 27.73
CA ALA A 455 -3.91 0.42 28.73
C ALA A 455 -5.20 1.25 28.73
N LYS A 456 -5.83 1.47 27.59
CA LYS A 456 -7.13 2.19 27.49
C LYS A 456 -8.29 1.52 28.23
N GLN A 457 -8.18 0.24 28.53
CA GLN A 457 -9.23 -0.53 29.21
C GLN A 457 -9.03 -0.55 30.74
N LEU A 458 -7.90 -0.02 31.25
CA LEU A 458 -7.55 -0.02 32.65
C LEU A 458 -8.07 1.20 33.41
N ALA A 459 -8.12 1.08 34.74
CA ALA A 459 -8.43 2.22 35.61
C ALA A 459 -7.36 3.32 35.45
N PRO A 460 -7.72 4.62 35.58
CA PRO A 460 -6.83 5.75 35.27
C PRO A 460 -5.47 5.69 35.96
N GLN A 461 -5.40 5.16 37.16
CA GLN A 461 -4.15 5.08 37.93
C GLN A 461 -3.14 4.09 37.35
N ILE A 462 -3.61 2.92 36.89
CA ILE A 462 -2.79 1.88 36.26
C ILE A 462 -2.53 2.24 34.79
N GLN A 463 -3.50 2.89 34.15
CA GLN A 463 -3.44 3.30 32.76
C GLN A 463 -2.20 4.17 32.45
N VAL A 464 -1.87 5.14 33.31
CA VAL A 464 -0.70 6.01 33.12
C VAL A 464 0.60 5.22 33.09
N GLN A 465 0.77 4.27 34.00
CA GLN A 465 2.00 3.44 34.05
C GLN A 465 2.14 2.56 32.81
N GLU A 466 1.06 1.96 32.36
CA GLU A 466 1.06 1.12 31.15
C GLU A 466 1.26 1.92 29.87
N LEU A 467 0.73 3.15 29.81
CA LEU A 467 0.96 4.06 28.69
C LEU A 467 2.45 4.44 28.58
N ASP A 468 3.11 4.74 29.70
CA ASP A 468 4.56 5.02 29.72
C ASP A 468 5.39 3.79 29.36
N ALA A 469 5.01 2.62 29.89
CA ALA A 469 5.66 1.37 29.54
C ALA A 469 5.54 1.07 28.02
N SER A 470 4.46 1.48 27.38
CA SER A 470 4.27 1.28 25.94
C SER A 470 5.32 2.02 25.10
N LEU A 471 5.75 3.21 25.51
CA LEU A 471 6.72 4.03 24.75
C LEU A 471 8.15 3.50 24.83
N LYS A 472 8.48 2.61 25.78
CA LYS A 472 9.85 2.07 25.94
C LYS A 472 10.34 1.29 24.71
N TYR A 473 9.42 0.69 23.96
CA TYR A 473 9.76 -0.22 22.88
C TYR A 473 9.79 0.46 21.51
N TYR A 474 8.83 1.37 21.27
CA TYR A 474 8.71 2.05 19.98
C TYR A 474 8.10 3.46 20.14
N PRO A 475 8.88 4.46 20.53
CA PRO A 475 8.41 5.82 20.78
C PRO A 475 8.25 6.60 19.46
N SER A 476 7.36 6.15 18.56
CA SER A 476 7.03 6.92 17.36
C SER A 476 6.23 8.18 17.74
N PRO A 477 6.29 9.25 16.92
CA PRO A 477 5.53 10.49 17.18
C PRO A 477 4.04 10.25 17.37
N GLU A 478 3.46 9.32 16.62
CA GLU A 478 2.04 8.97 16.73
C GLU A 478 1.71 8.41 18.12
N TYR A 479 2.49 7.43 18.63
CA TYR A 479 2.26 6.88 19.97
C TYR A 479 2.52 7.89 21.08
N ILE A 480 3.55 8.72 20.94
CA ILE A 480 3.83 9.82 21.87
C ILE A 480 2.61 10.74 21.97
N LYS A 481 2.07 11.18 20.83
CA LYS A 481 0.86 12.01 20.78
C LYS A 481 -0.33 11.32 21.47
N HIS A 482 -0.57 10.06 21.13
CA HIS A 482 -1.67 9.30 21.72
C HIS A 482 -1.53 9.12 23.24
N VAL A 483 -0.33 8.82 23.72
CA VAL A 483 -0.07 8.67 25.15
C VAL A 483 -0.28 10.01 25.86
N LEU A 484 0.27 11.11 25.35
CA LEU A 484 0.11 12.43 25.94
C LEU A 484 -1.35 12.91 25.91
N VAL A 485 -2.08 12.68 24.82
CA VAL A 485 -3.52 12.97 24.74
C VAL A 485 -4.30 12.16 25.79
N SER A 486 -4.00 10.87 25.95
CA SER A 486 -4.65 10.03 26.95
C SER A 486 -4.33 10.49 28.37
N LYS A 487 -3.07 10.80 28.68
CA LYS A 487 -2.67 11.39 29.98
C LYS A 487 -3.39 12.72 30.23
N PHE A 488 -3.50 13.56 29.22
CA PHE A 488 -4.21 14.84 29.32
C PHE A 488 -5.71 14.67 29.55
N GLN A 489 -6.34 13.66 28.96
CA GLN A 489 -7.73 13.32 29.24
C GLN A 489 -7.91 12.87 30.70
N ILE A 490 -7.00 12.03 31.20
CA ILE A 490 -7.00 11.60 32.63
C ILE A 490 -6.79 12.82 33.53
N PHE A 491 -5.86 13.71 33.22
CA PHE A 491 -5.62 14.97 33.94
C PHE A 491 -6.88 15.82 34.08
N LYS A 492 -7.70 15.87 33.04
CA LYS A 492 -8.99 16.61 33.03
C LYS A 492 -10.14 15.88 33.73
N SER A 493 -9.99 14.60 34.00
CA SER A 493 -11.07 13.82 34.62
C SER A 493 -11.29 14.23 36.07
N THR A 494 -12.52 14.02 36.55
CA THR A 494 -12.90 14.23 37.97
C THR A 494 -12.49 13.09 38.88
N ASN A 495 -12.04 11.94 38.31
CA ASN A 495 -11.80 10.70 39.04
C ASN A 495 -10.38 10.55 39.60
N ILE A 496 -9.59 11.63 39.64
CA ILE A 496 -8.22 11.62 40.19
C ILE A 496 -8.11 12.64 41.34
N THR A 497 -7.26 12.29 42.32
CA THR A 497 -6.96 13.20 43.44
C THR A 497 -6.10 14.37 43.00
N GLU A 498 -6.13 15.48 43.75
CA GLU A 498 -5.33 16.66 43.41
C GLU A 498 -3.81 16.36 43.41
N LYS A 499 -3.35 15.51 44.31
CA LYS A 499 -1.95 15.04 44.32
C LYS A 499 -1.59 14.27 43.06
N GLN A 500 -2.46 13.39 42.59
CA GLN A 500 -2.28 12.66 41.33
C GLN A 500 -2.30 13.59 40.12
N ARG A 501 -3.18 14.61 40.15
CA ARG A 501 -3.28 15.63 39.10
C ARG A 501 -1.98 16.43 38.98
N GLN A 502 -1.37 16.85 40.09
CA GLN A 502 -0.10 17.58 40.08
C GLN A 502 1.06 16.74 39.56
N ILE A 503 1.13 15.46 39.97
CA ILE A 503 2.14 14.51 39.46
C ILE A 503 1.98 14.35 37.94
N LEU A 504 0.76 14.13 37.49
CA LEU A 504 0.46 13.92 36.07
C LEU A 504 0.73 15.18 35.23
N LYS A 505 0.43 16.39 35.78
CA LYS A 505 0.76 17.67 35.16
C LYS A 505 2.26 17.80 34.91
N LYS A 506 3.08 17.51 35.95
CA LYS A 506 4.55 17.58 35.86
C LYS A 506 5.09 16.59 34.83
N ASP A 507 4.56 15.36 34.82
CA ASP A 507 4.95 14.31 33.90
C ASP A 507 4.59 14.64 32.44
N ILE A 508 3.37 15.12 32.18
CA ILE A 508 2.96 15.57 30.85
C ILE A 508 3.86 16.70 30.35
N ASN A 509 4.15 17.69 31.19
CA ASN A 509 4.99 18.83 30.80
C ASN A 509 6.41 18.40 30.46
N SER A 510 7.05 17.58 31.31
CA SER A 510 8.41 17.10 31.05
C SER A 510 8.49 16.23 29.78
N SER A 511 7.50 15.35 29.59
CA SER A 511 7.43 14.50 28.39
C SER A 511 7.15 15.33 27.13
N ALA A 512 6.19 16.26 27.18
CA ALA A 512 5.90 17.14 26.04
C ALA A 512 7.10 18.02 25.68
N GLU A 513 7.80 18.59 26.66
CA GLU A 513 9.02 19.37 26.42
C GLU A 513 10.13 18.53 25.79
N PHE A 514 10.37 17.31 26.30
CA PHE A 514 11.36 16.38 25.73
C PHE A 514 11.07 16.08 24.25
N TYR A 515 9.81 15.75 23.92
CA TYR A 515 9.45 15.40 22.56
C TYR A 515 9.35 16.62 21.64
N LEU A 516 8.99 17.82 22.15
CA LEU A 516 9.04 19.06 21.37
C LEU A 516 10.46 19.45 20.96
N ARG A 517 11.49 19.03 21.70
CA ARG A 517 12.89 19.20 21.26
C ARG A 517 13.20 18.35 20.01
N GLN A 518 12.55 17.19 19.87
CA GLN A 518 12.70 16.30 18.69
C GLN A 518 11.76 16.70 17.54
N TYR A 519 10.55 17.12 17.86
CA TYR A 519 9.48 17.49 16.92
C TYR A 519 8.96 18.91 17.23
N PRO A 520 9.77 19.96 16.99
CA PRO A 520 9.53 21.31 17.52
C PRO A 520 8.32 22.02 16.92
N LYS A 521 7.75 21.52 15.82
CA LYS A 521 6.56 22.10 15.17
C LYS A 521 5.32 21.21 15.29
N ASP A 522 5.33 20.21 16.18
CA ASP A 522 4.15 19.39 16.42
C ASP A 522 3.09 20.17 17.19
N ALA A 523 2.04 20.57 16.47
CA ALA A 523 0.96 21.40 17.03
C ALA A 523 0.22 20.71 18.18
N THR A 524 0.10 19.36 18.16
CA THR A 524 -0.58 18.61 19.22
C THR A 524 0.25 18.62 20.50
N LEU A 525 1.54 18.34 20.41
CA LEU A 525 2.45 18.39 21.55
C LEU A 525 2.53 19.81 22.14
N TYR A 526 2.59 20.81 21.28
CA TYR A 526 2.60 22.23 21.69
C TYR A 526 1.33 22.60 22.44
N ARG A 527 0.17 22.22 21.93
CA ARG A 527 -1.13 22.48 22.56
C ARG A 527 -1.25 21.83 23.94
N ILE A 528 -0.83 20.56 24.07
CA ILE A 528 -0.82 19.85 25.35
C ILE A 528 0.13 20.56 26.32
N PHE A 529 1.34 20.90 25.88
CA PHE A 529 2.33 21.59 26.69
C PHE A 529 1.82 22.94 27.24
N ILE A 530 1.20 23.77 26.39
CA ILE A 530 0.63 25.06 26.81
C ILE A 530 -0.52 24.86 27.80
N LEU A 531 -1.40 23.89 27.57
CA LEU A 531 -2.57 23.67 28.43
C LEU A 531 -2.24 23.01 29.79
N THR A 532 -1.05 22.46 29.92
CA THR A 532 -0.55 21.84 31.17
C THR A 532 0.52 22.67 31.86
N LYS A 533 1.02 23.74 31.26
CA LYS A 533 1.94 24.71 31.87
C LYS A 533 1.19 25.61 32.84
#